data_59c8eac81f22a2e00aca590a6afba2fa
#
_entry.id   59c8eac81f22a2e00aca590a6afba2fa
#
_cell.length_a   1.000
_cell.length_b   1.000
_cell.length_c   1.000
_cell.angle_alpha   90.00
_cell.angle_beta   90.00
_cell.angle_gamma   90.00
#
_symmetry.space_group_name_H-M   'P 1'
#
loop_
_entity.id
_entity.type
_entity.pdbx_description
1 polymer ?
#
loop_
_entity_poly.entity_id
_entity_poly.type
_entity_poly.pdbx_seq_one_letter_code
_entity_poly.pdbx_strand_id
1 'polypeptide(L)'
;GGVTGFLRSIAANIRQHKPTRCIVIFDGKGGSARRKKLYPNYKANRANKTAFNRHKEFASLQDEQDSMKRQYGRMIQYLNCLPITTMAIDQIEADDAIAYLTTQVYNKTDNRVTIVSTDRDFLQLVDNRVSVWSPVKKKMYTPDLMREEFGIDAKNYLLYRAITGDKSDNIPGVNGGGLKTMIKRIPII
;
A
#
# COMPACT_ATOMS: atom_id res chain seq x y z
N GLY A 1 17.58 -9.51 -9.96
CA GLY A 1 16.67 -8.51 -10.50
C GLY A 1 15.34 -8.44 -9.78
N GLY A 2 14.48 -7.53 -10.23
CA GLY A 2 13.20 -7.22 -9.58
C GLY A 2 12.26 -8.42 -9.45
N VAL A 3 12.15 -9.25 -10.48
CA VAL A 3 11.31 -10.47 -10.46
C VAL A 3 11.71 -11.42 -9.34
N THR A 4 13.00 -11.72 -9.22
CA THR A 4 13.51 -12.62 -8.16
C THR A 4 13.27 -12.04 -6.77
N GLY A 5 13.49 -10.74 -6.58
CA GLY A 5 13.23 -10.05 -5.32
C GLY A 5 11.76 -10.11 -4.93
N PHE A 6 10.86 -9.85 -5.88
CA PHE A 6 9.42 -9.91 -5.68
C PHE A 6 8.94 -11.32 -5.30
N LEU A 7 9.33 -12.35 -6.05
CA LEU A 7 8.95 -13.75 -5.75
C LEU A 7 9.50 -14.23 -4.41
N ARG A 8 10.73 -13.85 -4.06
CA ARG A 8 11.31 -14.13 -2.74
C ARG A 8 10.52 -13.44 -1.63
N SER A 9 10.08 -12.22 -1.85
CA SER A 9 9.25 -11.48 -0.88
C SER A 9 7.90 -12.18 -0.67
N ILE A 10 7.20 -12.57 -1.73
CA ILE A 10 5.95 -13.34 -1.62
C ILE A 10 6.19 -14.65 -0.85
N ALA A 11 7.21 -15.42 -1.24
CA ALA A 11 7.51 -16.69 -0.57
C ALA A 11 7.84 -16.49 0.92
N ALA A 12 8.54 -15.43 1.28
CA ALA A 12 8.84 -15.10 2.67
C ALA A 12 7.57 -14.76 3.45
N ASN A 13 6.68 -13.94 2.88
CA ASN A 13 5.41 -13.58 3.51
C ASN A 13 4.47 -14.78 3.66
N ILE A 14 4.39 -15.66 2.66
CA ILE A 14 3.61 -16.91 2.77
C ILE A 14 4.15 -17.80 3.89
N ARG A 15 5.46 -17.99 3.98
CA ARG A 15 6.08 -18.77 5.07
C ARG A 15 5.82 -18.16 6.44
N GLN A 16 5.89 -16.84 6.55
CA GLN A 16 5.73 -16.12 7.81
C GLN A 16 4.28 -16.12 8.30
N HIS A 17 3.34 -15.83 7.41
CA HIS A 17 1.94 -15.62 7.78
C HIS A 17 1.05 -16.85 7.57
N LYS A 18 1.55 -17.87 6.83
CA LYS A 18 0.85 -19.14 6.54
C LYS A 18 -0.61 -18.93 6.13
N PRO A 19 -0.90 -18.08 5.13
CA PRO A 19 -2.26 -17.77 4.76
C PRO A 19 -2.94 -18.96 4.06
N THR A 20 -4.24 -19.09 4.23
CA THR A 20 -5.07 -20.03 3.46
C THR A 20 -5.32 -19.54 2.04
N ARG A 21 -5.21 -18.24 1.81
CA ARG A 21 -5.33 -17.60 0.50
C ARG A 21 -4.35 -16.44 0.37
N CYS A 22 -3.67 -16.35 -0.75
CA CYS A 22 -2.81 -15.22 -1.09
C CYS A 22 -3.38 -14.51 -2.32
N ILE A 23 -3.55 -13.18 -2.22
CA ILE A 23 -4.04 -12.33 -3.29
C ILE A 23 -2.99 -11.24 -3.54
N VAL A 24 -2.55 -11.12 -4.79
CA VAL A 24 -1.63 -10.07 -5.23
C VAL A 24 -2.42 -9.10 -6.09
N ILE A 25 -2.42 -7.83 -5.70
CA ILE A 25 -3.21 -6.80 -6.36
C ILE A 25 -2.26 -5.75 -6.95
N PHE A 26 -2.48 -5.42 -8.20
CA PHE A 26 -1.75 -4.41 -8.94
C PHE A 26 -2.66 -3.22 -9.26
N ASP A 27 -2.05 -2.05 -9.45
CA ASP A 27 -2.76 -0.90 -9.98
C ASP A 27 -3.34 -1.22 -11.36
N GLY A 28 -4.61 -0.90 -11.56
CA GLY A 28 -5.24 -1.00 -12.86
C GLY A 28 -4.81 0.14 -13.80
N LYS A 29 -5.01 -0.06 -15.09
CA LYS A 29 -4.74 0.98 -16.09
C LYS A 29 -5.58 2.23 -15.76
N GLY A 30 -4.90 3.37 -15.58
CA GLY A 30 -5.57 4.62 -15.24
C GLY A 30 -6.10 4.72 -13.80
N GLY A 31 -5.63 3.88 -12.87
CA GLY A 31 -6.11 3.83 -11.48
C GLY A 31 -6.19 5.18 -10.78
N SER A 32 -5.21 6.06 -10.97
CA SER A 32 -5.19 7.39 -10.34
C SER A 32 -6.03 8.45 -11.05
N ALA A 33 -6.67 8.15 -12.19
CA ALA A 33 -7.38 9.15 -13.01
C ALA A 33 -8.52 9.84 -12.26
N ARG A 34 -9.29 9.10 -11.45
CA ARG A 34 -10.38 9.64 -10.62
C ARG A 34 -9.85 10.64 -9.58
N ARG A 35 -8.78 10.30 -8.87
CA ARG A 35 -8.17 11.18 -7.87
C ARG A 35 -7.58 12.43 -8.49
N LYS A 36 -6.93 12.32 -9.65
CA LYS A 36 -6.41 13.48 -10.39
C LYS A 36 -7.51 14.40 -10.91
N LYS A 37 -8.68 13.85 -11.27
CA LYS A 37 -9.84 14.66 -11.65
C LYS A 37 -10.36 15.49 -10.47
N LEU A 38 -10.37 14.92 -9.26
CA LEU A 38 -10.79 15.61 -8.03
C LEU A 38 -9.71 16.58 -7.51
N TYR A 39 -8.46 16.20 -7.59
CA TYR A 39 -7.31 16.99 -7.14
C TYR A 39 -6.16 16.87 -8.14
N PRO A 40 -6.03 17.83 -9.08
CA PRO A 40 -5.03 17.78 -10.17
C PRO A 40 -3.58 17.63 -9.68
N ASN A 41 -3.27 18.14 -8.47
CA ASN A 41 -1.97 18.04 -7.87
C ASN A 41 -1.65 16.67 -7.22
N TYR A 42 -2.60 15.74 -7.22
CA TYR A 42 -2.40 14.39 -6.69
C TYR A 42 -1.24 13.67 -7.38
N LYS A 43 -0.24 13.28 -6.59
CA LYS A 43 0.99 12.62 -7.07
C LYS A 43 1.78 13.43 -8.13
N ALA A 44 1.55 14.76 -8.25
CA ALA A 44 2.24 15.58 -9.26
C ALA A 44 3.76 15.59 -9.06
N ASN A 45 4.22 15.51 -7.80
CA ASN A 45 5.63 15.42 -7.45
C ASN A 45 6.33 14.13 -7.94
N ARG A 46 5.57 13.12 -8.38
CA ARG A 46 6.11 11.87 -8.92
C ARG A 46 6.50 11.97 -10.40
N ALA A 47 5.94 12.93 -11.15
CA ALA A 47 6.21 13.11 -12.57
C ALA A 47 7.69 13.45 -12.86
N ASN A 48 8.39 14.06 -11.93
CA ASN A 48 9.78 14.51 -12.09
C ASN A 48 10.80 13.49 -11.52
N LYS A 49 10.38 12.30 -11.14
CA LYS A 49 11.32 11.27 -10.67
C LYS A 49 12.03 10.68 -11.89
N THR A 50 13.33 10.96 -11.99
CA THR A 50 14.23 10.23 -12.88
C THR A 50 14.20 8.74 -12.52
N ALA A 51 14.22 7.89 -13.53
CA ALA A 51 14.30 6.46 -13.34
C ALA A 51 15.56 6.07 -12.55
N PHE A 52 15.51 4.92 -11.94
CA PHE A 52 16.44 4.51 -10.91
C PHE A 52 17.49 3.55 -11.48
N ASN A 53 18.43 4.07 -12.26
CA ASN A 53 19.55 3.26 -12.76
C ASN A 53 20.65 3.11 -11.68
N ARG A 54 20.37 2.30 -10.64
CA ARG A 54 21.30 2.09 -9.52
C ARG A 54 22.64 1.49 -9.92
N HIS A 55 22.66 0.70 -10.97
CA HIS A 55 23.81 -0.09 -11.36
C HIS A 55 24.45 0.39 -12.67
N LYS A 56 23.97 1.48 -13.27
CA LYS A 56 24.40 1.93 -14.60
C LYS A 56 24.31 0.81 -15.66
N GLU A 57 23.35 -0.11 -15.49
CA GLU A 57 23.16 -1.27 -16.37
C GLU A 57 22.46 -0.91 -17.68
N PHE A 58 21.85 0.29 -17.75
CA PHE A 58 21.06 0.73 -18.89
C PHE A 58 21.73 1.92 -19.56
N ALA A 59 21.79 1.89 -20.88
CA ALA A 59 22.35 2.97 -21.69
C ALA A 59 21.41 4.18 -21.76
N SER A 60 20.09 3.96 -21.65
CA SER A 60 19.07 4.99 -21.75
C SER A 60 17.92 4.76 -20.75
N LEU A 61 17.15 5.82 -20.50
CA LEU A 61 15.90 5.74 -19.75
C LEU A 61 14.88 4.80 -20.40
N GLN A 62 14.85 4.77 -21.74
CA GLN A 62 13.96 3.90 -22.49
C GLN A 62 14.31 2.42 -22.27
N ASP A 63 15.60 2.06 -22.29
CA ASP A 63 16.05 0.68 -22.05
C ASP A 63 15.66 0.22 -20.63
N GLU A 64 15.78 1.10 -19.65
CA GLU A 64 15.36 0.82 -18.27
C GLU A 64 13.85 0.59 -18.19
N GLN A 65 13.04 1.44 -18.83
CA GLN A 65 11.58 1.29 -18.87
C GLN A 65 11.15 0.00 -19.57
N ASP A 66 11.78 -0.34 -20.68
CA ASP A 66 11.48 -1.57 -21.40
C ASP A 66 11.93 -2.83 -20.62
N SER A 67 13.03 -2.74 -19.90
CA SER A 67 13.42 -3.79 -18.95
C SER A 67 12.39 -3.96 -17.83
N MET A 68 11.88 -2.86 -17.28
CA MET A 68 10.82 -2.91 -16.25
C MET A 68 9.54 -3.56 -16.80
N LYS A 69 9.10 -3.19 -18.00
CA LYS A 69 7.93 -3.81 -18.65
C LYS A 69 8.12 -5.32 -18.85
N ARG A 70 9.30 -5.75 -19.36
CA ARG A 70 9.62 -7.18 -19.51
C ARG A 70 9.61 -7.91 -18.17
N GLN A 71 10.20 -7.33 -17.13
CA GLN A 71 10.20 -7.93 -15.80
C GLN A 71 8.78 -8.04 -15.22
N TYR A 72 7.95 -7.00 -15.41
CA TYR A 72 6.55 -7.03 -14.99
C TYR A 72 5.78 -8.17 -15.70
N GLY A 73 5.90 -8.29 -17.02
CA GLY A 73 5.27 -9.37 -17.77
C GLY A 73 5.70 -10.76 -17.28
N ARG A 74 7.01 -10.95 -17.03
CA ARG A 74 7.53 -12.20 -16.47
C ARG A 74 7.00 -12.48 -15.07
N MET A 75 6.89 -11.48 -14.24
CA MET A 75 6.32 -11.60 -12.89
C MET A 75 4.89 -12.12 -12.94
N ILE A 76 4.05 -11.55 -13.81
CA ILE A 76 2.66 -12.02 -14.00
C ILE A 76 2.62 -13.46 -14.48
N GLN A 77 3.47 -13.84 -15.45
CA GLN A 77 3.55 -15.22 -15.92
C GLN A 77 3.87 -16.20 -14.78
N TYR A 78 4.84 -15.87 -13.91
CA TYR A 78 5.18 -16.72 -12.76
C TYR A 78 4.02 -16.78 -11.74
N LEU A 79 3.35 -15.65 -11.47
CA LEU A 79 2.22 -15.65 -10.55
C LEU A 79 1.08 -16.53 -11.04
N ASN A 80 0.82 -16.56 -12.35
CA ASN A 80 -0.21 -17.41 -12.94
C ASN A 80 0.10 -18.91 -12.84
N CYS A 81 1.35 -19.29 -12.57
CA CYS A 81 1.75 -20.67 -12.32
C CYS A 81 1.65 -21.07 -10.83
N LEU A 82 1.31 -20.15 -9.95
CA LEU A 82 1.24 -20.36 -8.51
C LEU A 82 -0.23 -20.37 -8.04
N PRO A 83 -0.54 -21.03 -6.91
CA PRO A 83 -1.88 -21.00 -6.30
C PRO A 83 -2.15 -19.63 -5.63
N ILE A 84 -1.97 -18.56 -6.38
CA ILE A 84 -2.11 -17.16 -5.95
C ILE A 84 -3.15 -16.50 -6.85
N THR A 85 -4.10 -15.80 -6.26
CA THR A 85 -5.02 -14.95 -7.02
C THR A 85 -4.32 -13.66 -7.39
N THR A 86 -4.28 -13.34 -8.67
CA THR A 86 -3.73 -12.07 -9.18
C THR A 86 -4.85 -11.20 -9.70
N MET A 87 -4.87 -9.92 -9.33
CA MET A 87 -5.94 -8.98 -9.68
C MET A 87 -5.37 -7.62 -10.10
N ALA A 88 -5.96 -7.03 -11.13
CA ALA A 88 -5.84 -5.62 -11.48
C ALA A 88 -7.19 -5.18 -12.04
N ILE A 89 -7.70 -4.04 -11.61
CA ILE A 89 -9.01 -3.50 -12.04
C ILE A 89 -8.78 -2.16 -12.70
N ASP A 90 -9.15 -2.02 -13.97
CA ASP A 90 -8.99 -0.77 -14.70
C ASP A 90 -9.70 0.39 -13.99
N GLN A 91 -9.09 1.57 -14.02
CA GLN A 91 -9.53 2.80 -13.35
C GLN A 91 -9.52 2.74 -11.81
N ILE A 92 -9.00 1.67 -11.20
CA ILE A 92 -8.92 1.48 -9.75
C ILE A 92 -7.45 1.34 -9.34
N GLU A 93 -7.03 2.05 -8.30
CA GLU A 93 -5.74 1.82 -7.65
C GLU A 93 -5.79 0.53 -6.82
N ALA A 94 -4.64 -0.13 -6.67
CA ALA A 94 -4.54 -1.35 -5.86
C ALA A 94 -5.05 -1.13 -4.43
N ASP A 95 -4.80 0.04 -3.87
CA ASP A 95 -5.19 0.40 -2.51
C ASP A 95 -6.71 0.37 -2.32
N ASP A 96 -7.48 0.87 -3.30
CA ASP A 96 -8.94 0.84 -3.28
C ASP A 96 -9.47 -0.60 -3.38
N ALA A 97 -8.87 -1.42 -4.25
CA ALA A 97 -9.25 -2.82 -4.40
C ALA A 97 -8.96 -3.63 -3.12
N ILE A 98 -7.79 -3.41 -2.49
CA ILE A 98 -7.43 -4.03 -1.21
C ILE A 98 -8.41 -3.60 -0.12
N ALA A 99 -8.72 -2.32 -0.02
CA ALA A 99 -9.67 -1.80 0.96
C ALA A 99 -11.06 -2.41 0.76
N TYR A 100 -11.55 -2.48 -0.47
CA TYR A 100 -12.84 -3.08 -0.80
C TYR A 100 -12.90 -4.57 -0.44
N LEU A 101 -11.89 -5.34 -0.84
CA LEU A 101 -11.83 -6.76 -0.48
C LEU A 101 -11.83 -6.96 1.03
N THR A 102 -11.05 -6.17 1.75
CA THR A 102 -10.90 -6.27 3.19
C THR A 102 -12.18 -5.92 3.94
N THR A 103 -12.87 -4.84 3.52
CA THR A 103 -14.01 -4.27 4.24
C THR A 103 -15.36 -4.77 3.75
N GLN A 104 -15.48 -5.22 2.50
CA GLN A 104 -16.75 -5.61 1.90
C GLN A 104 -16.83 -7.10 1.59
N VAL A 105 -15.77 -7.69 1.06
CA VAL A 105 -15.80 -9.10 0.64
C VAL A 105 -15.50 -10.04 1.80
N TYR A 106 -14.45 -9.76 2.57
CA TYR A 106 -13.99 -10.60 3.68
C TYR A 106 -14.48 -10.14 5.05
N ASN A 107 -15.49 -9.25 5.12
CA ASN A 107 -16.01 -8.72 6.37
C ASN A 107 -17.02 -9.61 7.09
N LYS A 108 -17.67 -10.54 6.37
CA LYS A 108 -18.83 -11.33 6.86
C LYS A 108 -18.45 -12.61 7.58
N THR A 109 -17.16 -12.89 7.73
CA THR A 109 -16.69 -14.16 8.27
C THR A 109 -15.60 -13.91 9.30
N ASP A 110 -15.22 -14.95 10.05
CA ASP A 110 -14.08 -14.92 10.96
C ASP A 110 -12.72 -14.87 10.22
N ASN A 111 -12.71 -14.44 8.96
CA ASN A 111 -11.51 -14.30 8.19
C ASN A 111 -10.57 -13.27 8.82
N ARG A 112 -9.35 -13.68 9.06
CA ARG A 112 -8.26 -12.77 9.41
C ARG A 112 -7.56 -12.33 8.14
N VAL A 113 -7.33 -11.03 8.00
CA VAL A 113 -6.67 -10.42 6.84
C VAL A 113 -5.35 -9.83 7.27
N THR A 114 -4.27 -10.21 6.60
CA THR A 114 -2.97 -9.55 6.73
C THR A 114 -2.66 -8.80 5.44
N ILE A 115 -2.69 -7.48 5.49
CA ILE A 115 -2.26 -6.63 4.38
C ILE A 115 -0.75 -6.49 4.45
N VAL A 116 -0.04 -6.88 3.41
CA VAL A 116 1.42 -6.74 3.31
C VAL A 116 1.73 -5.48 2.51
N SER A 117 2.10 -4.41 3.18
CA SER A 117 2.39 -3.12 2.54
C SER A 117 3.33 -2.25 3.37
N THR A 118 4.06 -1.35 2.69
CA THR A 118 4.80 -0.26 3.33
C THR A 118 3.99 1.02 3.41
N ASP A 119 2.85 1.06 2.73
CA ASP A 119 1.97 2.22 2.70
C ASP A 119 1.21 2.34 4.02
N ARG A 120 1.32 3.52 4.62
CA ARG A 120 0.67 3.82 5.90
C ARG A 120 -0.83 4.03 5.76
N ASP A 121 -1.34 4.26 4.56
CA ASP A 121 -2.76 4.49 4.36
C ASP A 121 -3.59 3.25 4.68
N PHE A 122 -3.00 2.05 4.59
CA PHE A 122 -3.64 0.82 5.04
C PHE A 122 -3.86 0.73 6.56
N LEU A 123 -3.14 1.52 7.36
CA LEU A 123 -3.31 1.51 8.81
C LEU A 123 -4.71 1.94 9.26
N GLN A 124 -5.45 2.68 8.43
CA GLN A 124 -6.86 2.98 8.66
C GLN A 124 -7.79 1.76 8.61
N LEU A 125 -7.34 0.65 8.06
CA LEU A 125 -8.10 -0.60 7.95
C LEU A 125 -7.86 -1.54 9.11
N VAL A 126 -6.91 -1.23 9.99
CA VAL A 126 -6.55 -2.07 11.13
C VAL A 126 -7.73 -2.18 12.11
N ASP A 127 -8.12 -3.40 12.41
CA ASP A 127 -9.12 -3.76 13.42
C ASP A 127 -8.77 -5.10 14.07
N ASN A 128 -9.69 -5.69 14.84
CA ASN A 128 -9.48 -6.98 15.50
C ASN A 128 -9.29 -8.15 14.51
N ARG A 129 -9.62 -7.96 13.25
CA ARG A 129 -9.61 -8.94 12.17
C ARG A 129 -8.53 -8.63 11.11
N VAL A 130 -8.22 -7.36 10.94
CA VAL A 130 -7.30 -6.85 9.91
C VAL A 130 -6.03 -6.34 10.55
N SER A 131 -4.89 -6.83 10.09
CA SER A 131 -3.56 -6.35 10.47
C SER A 131 -2.75 -5.93 9.24
N VAL A 132 -1.81 -5.02 9.42
CA VAL A 132 -0.90 -4.58 8.35
C VAL A 132 0.53 -4.99 8.69
N TRP A 133 1.13 -5.84 7.87
CA TRP A 133 2.54 -6.19 7.96
C TRP A 133 3.39 -5.24 7.11
N SER A 134 4.32 -4.55 7.75
CA SER A 134 5.33 -3.74 7.06
C SER A 134 6.64 -4.53 6.91
N PRO A 135 6.97 -5.03 5.73
CA PRO A 135 8.18 -5.85 5.54
C PRO A 135 9.47 -5.05 5.72
N VAL A 136 9.44 -3.73 5.47
CA VAL A 136 10.59 -2.84 5.69
C VAL A 136 10.84 -2.60 7.16
N LYS A 137 9.80 -2.31 7.93
CA LYS A 137 9.91 -2.07 9.38
C LYS A 137 9.94 -3.37 10.20
N LYS A 138 9.59 -4.50 9.57
CA LYS A 138 9.40 -5.81 10.22
C LYS A 138 8.45 -5.72 11.42
N LYS A 139 7.35 -4.99 11.24
CA LYS A 139 6.32 -4.77 12.26
C LYS A 139 4.94 -5.20 11.75
N MET A 140 4.17 -5.83 12.65
CA MET A 140 2.76 -6.14 12.44
C MET A 140 1.92 -5.09 13.17
N TYR A 141 1.26 -4.22 12.41
CA TYR A 141 0.35 -3.23 12.96
C TYR A 141 -0.99 -3.89 13.31
N THR A 142 -1.27 -3.89 14.59
CA THR A 142 -2.51 -4.33 15.23
C THR A 142 -3.11 -3.13 15.97
N PRO A 143 -4.37 -3.19 16.46
CA PRO A 143 -4.94 -2.11 17.26
C PRO A 143 -4.06 -1.70 18.45
N ASP A 144 -3.42 -2.66 19.11
CA ASP A 144 -2.55 -2.38 20.27
C ASP A 144 -1.29 -1.62 19.84
N LEU A 145 -0.60 -2.07 18.78
CA LEU A 145 0.56 -1.35 18.26
C LEU A 145 0.21 0.04 17.73
N MET A 146 -1.01 0.22 17.19
CA MET A 146 -1.50 1.53 16.77
C MET A 146 -1.62 2.48 17.97
N ARG A 147 -2.17 2.03 19.09
CA ARG A 147 -2.23 2.81 20.34
C ARG A 147 -0.84 3.11 20.90
N GLU A 148 0.04 2.14 20.89
CA GLU A 148 1.41 2.29 21.39
C GLU A 148 2.24 3.29 20.54
N GLU A 149 2.24 3.14 19.21
CA GLU A 149 3.10 3.93 18.31
C GLU A 149 2.52 5.32 18.00
N PHE A 150 1.19 5.45 17.88
CA PHE A 150 0.53 6.69 17.49
C PHE A 150 -0.27 7.35 18.62
N GLY A 151 -0.54 6.65 19.71
CA GLY A 151 -1.37 7.18 20.81
C GLY A 151 -2.83 7.38 20.42
N ILE A 152 -3.31 6.75 19.36
CA ILE A 152 -4.68 6.84 18.86
C ILE A 152 -5.24 5.44 18.54
N ASP A 153 -6.55 5.30 18.63
CA ASP A 153 -7.20 4.10 18.12
C ASP A 153 -7.11 3.99 16.59
N ALA A 154 -6.98 2.77 16.07
CA ALA A 154 -6.89 2.51 14.64
C ALA A 154 -8.08 3.12 13.86
N LYS A 155 -9.30 3.07 14.42
CA LYS A 155 -10.52 3.69 13.84
C LYS A 155 -10.39 5.19 13.59
N ASN A 156 -9.51 5.88 14.33
CA ASN A 156 -9.29 7.34 14.22
C ASN A 156 -8.12 7.68 13.28
N TYR A 157 -7.43 6.66 12.74
CA TYR A 157 -6.26 6.87 11.89
C TYR A 157 -6.60 7.62 10.60
N LEU A 158 -7.79 7.40 10.04
CA LEU A 158 -8.27 8.17 8.88
C LEU A 158 -8.35 9.67 9.19
N LEU A 159 -8.92 10.04 10.35
CA LEU A 159 -8.99 11.43 10.79
C LEU A 159 -7.59 12.02 10.98
N TYR A 160 -6.69 11.26 11.59
CA TYR A 160 -5.29 11.65 11.70
C TYR A 160 -4.68 11.94 10.33
N ARG A 161 -4.85 11.06 9.35
CA ARG A 161 -4.33 11.25 7.98
C ARG A 161 -4.95 12.45 7.29
N ALA A 162 -6.25 12.66 7.43
CA ALA A 162 -6.95 13.82 6.87
C ALA A 162 -6.38 15.15 7.39
N ILE A 163 -6.04 15.22 8.67
CA ILE A 163 -5.48 16.45 9.29
C ILE A 163 -4.00 16.63 8.97
N THR A 164 -3.20 15.55 9.01
CA THR A 164 -1.75 15.65 8.77
C THR A 164 -1.39 15.73 7.29
N GLY A 165 -2.29 15.34 6.40
CA GLY A 165 -2.04 15.26 4.96
C GLY A 165 -1.08 14.14 4.58
N ASP A 166 -0.72 14.09 3.30
CA ASP A 166 0.25 13.17 2.74
C ASP A 166 1.21 13.87 1.77
N LYS A 167 2.43 14.10 2.23
CA LYS A 167 3.48 14.70 1.39
C LYS A 167 3.88 13.81 0.21
N SER A 168 3.76 12.48 0.34
CA SER A 168 4.13 11.56 -0.74
C SER A 168 3.16 11.64 -1.91
N ASP A 169 1.91 11.97 -1.64
CA ASP A 169 0.83 12.14 -2.62
C ASP A 169 0.51 13.62 -2.92
N ASN A 170 1.36 14.52 -2.36
CA ASN A 170 1.20 15.97 -2.52
C ASN A 170 -0.14 16.51 -1.96
N ILE A 171 -0.60 15.90 -0.88
CA ILE A 171 -1.81 16.32 -0.17
C ILE A 171 -1.39 17.15 1.05
N PRO A 172 -1.71 18.45 1.10
CA PRO A 172 -1.38 19.29 2.24
C PRO A 172 -2.19 18.90 3.46
N GLY A 173 -1.57 18.97 4.63
CA GLY A 173 -2.27 18.87 5.90
C GLY A 173 -2.70 20.24 6.42
N VAL A 174 -3.38 20.24 7.56
CA VAL A 174 -3.73 21.46 8.30
C VAL A 174 -2.46 22.01 8.96
N ASN A 175 -2.22 23.32 8.84
CA ASN A 175 -1.11 24.00 9.49
C ASN A 175 -1.14 23.77 11.03
N GLY A 176 -0.03 23.28 11.59
CA GLY A 176 0.06 22.92 12.99
C GLY A 176 -0.67 21.62 13.37
N GLY A 177 -1.21 20.87 12.39
CA GLY A 177 -1.97 19.62 12.55
C GLY A 177 -1.12 18.38 12.82
N GLY A 178 0.00 18.48 13.53
CA GLY A 178 0.79 17.31 13.91
C GLY A 178 0.10 16.42 14.94
N LEU A 179 0.49 15.14 15.00
CA LEU A 179 -0.09 14.12 15.89
C LEU A 179 -0.23 14.60 17.33
N LYS A 180 0.84 15.16 17.90
CA LYS A 180 0.82 15.69 19.28
C LYS A 180 -0.21 16.79 19.50
N THR A 181 -0.39 17.66 18.51
CA THR A 181 -1.38 18.74 18.56
C THR A 181 -2.79 18.17 18.47
N MET A 182 -3.01 17.16 17.62
CA MET A 182 -4.29 16.50 17.50
C MET A 182 -4.71 15.83 18.80
N ILE A 183 -3.89 14.97 19.37
CA ILE A 183 -4.17 14.27 20.65
C ILE A 183 -4.50 15.27 21.76
N LYS A 184 -3.81 16.43 21.80
CA LYS A 184 -4.08 17.47 22.79
C LYS A 184 -5.39 18.21 22.57
N ARG A 185 -5.78 18.46 21.30
CA ARG A 185 -6.95 19.31 20.96
C ARG A 185 -8.22 18.50 20.70
N ILE A 186 -8.09 17.23 20.39
CA ILE A 186 -9.21 16.33 20.06
C ILE A 186 -9.04 15.05 20.90
N PRO A 187 -9.36 15.11 22.21
CA PRO A 187 -9.08 14.01 23.15
C PRO A 187 -9.94 12.75 22.93
N ILE A 188 -10.86 12.75 21.98
CA ILE A 188 -11.67 11.58 21.56
C ILE A 188 -11.00 10.73 20.46
N ILE A 189 -9.80 11.06 20.07
CA ILE A 189 -9.01 10.29 19.09
C ILE A 189 -8.24 9.12 19.79
#